data_2be81e0c570afd5d70256fa0a84acdae
#
_entry.id   2be81e0c570afd5d70256fa0a84acdae
#
_cell.length_a   1.000
_cell.length_b   1.000
_cell.length_c   1.000
_cell.angle_alpha   90.00
_cell.angle_beta   90.00
_cell.angle_gamma   90.00
#
_symmetry.space_group_name_H-M   'P 1'
#
loop_
_entity.id
_entity.type
_entity.pdbx_description
1 polymer ?
#
loop_
_entity_poly.entity_id
_entity_poly.type
_entity_poly.pdbx_seq_one_letter_code
_entity_poly.pdbx_strand_id
1 'polypeptide(L)'
;MLTTIGMHYDVLPGKEQEFVASFLKTLDVMKGLPGHLESHLYEDVQTKGSFVILSSWQSKADFEAFIHSPQFAQVTSRGAATLLRGRPRHKVYTHD
;
A
#
# COMPACT_ATOMS: atom_id res chain seq x y z
N MET A 1 5.01 12.52 15.84
CA MET A 1 6.06 12.20 14.85
C MET A 1 5.40 11.60 13.61
N LEU A 2 5.55 12.26 12.46
CA LEU A 2 4.99 11.75 11.22
C LEU A 2 5.79 10.56 10.72
N THR A 3 5.09 9.59 10.16
CA THR A 3 5.71 8.38 9.63
C THR A 3 5.24 8.18 8.20
N THR A 4 6.18 7.98 7.29
CA THR A 4 5.89 7.64 5.90
C THR A 4 6.26 6.18 5.66
N ILE A 5 5.34 5.44 5.08
CA ILE A 5 5.55 4.03 4.78
C ILE A 5 5.57 3.85 3.27
N GLY A 6 6.62 3.20 2.77
CA GLY A 6 6.70 2.80 1.37
C GLY A 6 6.42 1.32 1.26
N MET A 7 5.32 0.94 0.62
CA MET A 7 5.00 -0.46 0.36
C MET A 7 5.29 -0.77 -1.09
N HIS A 8 6.25 -1.66 -1.32
CA HIS A 8 6.72 -2.02 -2.65
C HIS A 8 6.05 -3.28 -3.15
N TYR A 9 5.57 -3.24 -4.39
CA TYR A 9 4.84 -4.35 -5.00
C TYR A 9 5.41 -4.64 -6.37
N ASP A 10 5.64 -5.93 -6.65
CA ASP A 10 5.98 -6.40 -7.99
C ASP A 10 4.74 -7.05 -8.58
N VAL A 11 4.14 -6.37 -9.56
CA VAL A 11 2.87 -6.78 -10.15
C VAL A 11 3.11 -7.68 -11.37
N LEU A 12 2.31 -8.74 -11.49
CA LEU A 12 2.40 -9.66 -12.62
C LEU A 12 2.13 -8.94 -13.94
N PRO A 13 2.84 -9.31 -15.03
CA PRO A 13 2.60 -8.70 -16.34
C PRO A 13 1.13 -8.84 -16.75
N GLY A 14 0.54 -7.74 -17.23
CA GLY A 14 -0.85 -7.71 -17.65
C GLY A 14 -1.84 -7.46 -16.51
N LYS A 15 -1.38 -7.39 -15.26
CA LYS A 15 -2.25 -7.18 -14.10
C LYS A 15 -2.15 -5.77 -13.51
N GLU A 16 -1.43 -4.87 -14.18
CA GLU A 16 -1.17 -3.53 -13.65
C GLU A 16 -2.46 -2.74 -13.45
N GLN A 17 -3.41 -2.81 -14.39
CA GLN A 17 -4.68 -2.09 -14.28
C GLN A 17 -5.53 -2.60 -13.12
N GLU A 18 -5.56 -3.92 -12.93
CA GLU A 18 -6.28 -4.53 -11.81
C GLU A 18 -5.65 -4.10 -10.48
N PHE A 19 -4.32 -4.02 -10.45
CA PHE A 19 -3.61 -3.58 -9.24
C PHE A 19 -3.98 -2.13 -8.91
N VAL A 20 -3.99 -1.24 -9.90
CA VAL A 20 -4.37 0.16 -9.69
C VAL A 20 -5.80 0.27 -9.18
N ALA A 21 -6.73 -0.48 -9.77
CA ALA A 21 -8.13 -0.48 -9.33
C ALA A 21 -8.25 -0.97 -7.89
N SER A 22 -7.50 -2.00 -7.53
CA SER A 22 -7.47 -2.53 -6.16
C SER A 22 -6.93 -1.49 -5.18
N PHE A 23 -5.88 -0.75 -5.57
CA PHE A 23 -5.34 0.32 -4.75
C PHE A 23 -6.39 1.40 -4.48
N LEU A 24 -7.15 1.80 -5.50
CA LEU A 24 -8.16 2.85 -5.34
C LEU A 24 -9.24 2.44 -4.34
N LYS A 25 -9.62 1.16 -4.33
CA LYS A 25 -10.57 0.64 -3.33
C LYS A 25 -9.95 0.66 -1.94
N THR A 26 -8.70 0.27 -1.82
CA THR A 26 -7.97 0.30 -0.54
C THR A 26 -7.85 1.73 -0.04
N LEU A 27 -7.59 2.67 -0.92
CA LEU A 27 -7.49 4.09 -0.56
C LEU A 27 -8.79 4.60 0.06
N ASP A 28 -9.93 4.19 -0.49
CA ASP A 28 -11.23 4.60 0.09
C ASP A 28 -11.38 4.10 1.52
N VAL A 29 -10.93 2.89 1.82
CA VAL A 29 -10.91 2.36 3.19
C VAL A 29 -9.96 3.19 4.06
N MET A 30 -8.76 3.47 3.55
CA MET A 30 -7.73 4.18 4.31
C MET A 30 -8.14 5.60 4.68
N LYS A 31 -8.92 6.27 3.84
CA LYS A 31 -9.36 7.64 4.10
C LYS A 31 -10.19 7.77 5.37
N GLY A 32 -10.85 6.71 5.79
CA GLY A 32 -11.65 6.72 7.02
C GLY A 32 -10.90 6.24 8.26
N LEU A 33 -9.62 5.93 8.15
CA LEU A 33 -8.86 5.36 9.26
C LEU A 33 -8.20 6.41 10.13
N PRO A 34 -8.17 6.20 11.46
CA PRO A 34 -7.47 7.11 12.36
C PRO A 34 -5.99 7.20 12.02
N GLY A 35 -5.49 8.44 11.98
CA GLY A 35 -4.07 8.68 11.78
C GLY A 35 -3.58 8.64 10.35
N HIS A 36 -4.40 8.20 9.41
CA HIS A 36 -4.03 8.24 7.99
C HIS A 36 -4.12 9.66 7.47
N LEU A 37 -3.04 10.14 6.84
CA LEU A 37 -2.97 11.49 6.30
C LEU A 37 -3.12 11.53 4.79
N GLU A 38 -2.31 10.75 4.08
CA GLU A 38 -2.37 10.68 2.62
C GLU A 38 -1.70 9.42 2.10
N SER A 39 -2.08 8.99 0.90
CA SER A 39 -1.46 7.86 0.21
C SER A 39 -1.45 8.12 -1.28
N HIS A 40 -0.34 7.73 -1.92
CA HIS A 40 -0.17 7.87 -3.35
C HIS A 40 0.46 6.60 -3.92
N LEU A 41 0.07 6.26 -5.13
CA LEU A 41 0.63 5.11 -5.85
C LEU A 41 1.55 5.63 -6.96
N TYR A 42 2.76 5.08 -7.02
CA TYR A 42 3.75 5.41 -8.05
C TYR A 42 4.24 4.15 -8.74
N GLU A 43 4.56 4.27 -10.01
CA GLU A 43 5.21 3.19 -10.76
C GLU A 43 6.62 3.61 -11.13
N ASP A 44 7.58 2.66 -11.04
CA ASP A 44 8.96 2.88 -11.44
C ASP A 44 9.00 3.00 -12.97
N VAL A 45 9.54 4.11 -13.47
CA VAL A 45 9.60 4.35 -14.92
C VAL A 45 10.59 3.46 -15.63
N GLN A 46 11.52 2.84 -14.90
CA GLN A 46 12.53 1.93 -15.47
C GLN A 46 12.09 0.49 -15.46
N THR A 47 11.14 0.14 -14.60
CA THR A 47 10.74 -1.27 -14.41
C THR A 47 9.22 -1.35 -14.39
N LYS A 48 8.65 -1.76 -15.51
CA LYS A 48 7.21 -1.93 -15.60
C LYS A 48 6.71 -2.96 -14.60
N GLY A 49 5.62 -2.63 -13.90
CA GLY A 49 5.04 -3.50 -12.89
C GLY A 49 5.63 -3.35 -11.49
N SER A 50 6.64 -2.49 -11.34
CA SER A 50 7.21 -2.19 -10.02
C SER A 50 6.52 -0.95 -9.48
N PHE A 51 5.72 -1.13 -8.43
CA PHE A 51 4.92 -0.06 -7.82
C PHE A 51 5.33 0.18 -6.38
N VAL A 52 5.10 1.41 -5.92
CA VAL A 52 5.22 1.74 -4.51
C VAL A 52 4.01 2.57 -4.08
N ILE A 53 3.45 2.23 -2.93
CA ILE A 53 2.44 3.06 -2.27
C ILE A 53 3.15 3.81 -1.17
N LEU A 54 3.17 5.14 -1.26
CA LEU A 54 3.71 5.99 -0.19
C LEU A 54 2.54 6.50 0.64
N SER A 55 2.50 6.10 1.91
CA SER A 55 1.46 6.48 2.84
C SER A 55 2.05 7.26 3.99
N SER A 56 1.43 8.38 4.35
CA SER A 56 1.84 9.18 5.50
C SER A 56 0.82 9.02 6.61
N TRP A 57 1.31 8.81 7.83
CA TRP A 57 0.50 8.55 9.02
C TRP A 57 0.95 9.45 10.17
N GLN A 58 0.06 9.75 11.07
CA GLN A 58 0.41 10.54 12.26
C GLN A 58 1.42 9.81 13.14
N SER A 59 1.36 8.47 13.18
CA SER A 59 2.31 7.68 13.94
C SER A 59 2.47 6.30 13.30
N LYS A 60 3.58 5.63 13.63
CA LYS A 60 3.81 4.26 13.21
C LYS A 60 2.75 3.31 13.79
N ALA A 61 2.29 3.59 15.02
CA ALA A 61 1.26 2.77 15.65
C ALA A 61 -0.04 2.78 14.86
N ASP A 62 -0.42 3.91 14.28
CA ASP A 62 -1.63 3.99 13.46
C ASP A 62 -1.50 3.13 12.20
N PHE A 63 -0.33 3.15 11.56
CA PHE A 63 -0.07 2.28 10.42
C PHE A 63 -0.13 0.81 10.81
N GLU A 64 0.51 0.45 11.93
CA GLU A 64 0.50 -0.94 12.40
C GLU A 64 -0.91 -1.42 12.72
N ALA A 65 -1.74 -0.56 13.30
CA ALA A 65 -3.13 -0.90 13.53
C ALA A 65 -3.87 -1.19 12.21
N PHE A 66 -3.56 -0.44 11.16
CA PHE A 66 -4.16 -0.68 9.85
C PHE A 66 -3.76 -2.04 9.28
N ILE A 67 -2.47 -2.38 9.26
CA ILE A 67 -2.03 -3.64 8.65
C ILE A 67 -2.46 -4.87 9.43
N HIS A 68 -2.86 -4.71 10.69
CA HIS A 68 -3.43 -5.79 11.50
C HIS A 68 -4.96 -5.78 11.49
N SER A 69 -5.58 -4.89 10.73
CA SER A 69 -7.05 -4.78 10.69
C SER A 69 -7.67 -5.81 9.76
N PRO A 70 -8.93 -6.20 10.01
CA PRO A 70 -9.68 -7.06 9.09
C PRO A 70 -9.83 -6.44 7.70
N GLN A 71 -9.94 -5.11 7.62
CA GLN A 71 -10.06 -4.41 6.36
C GLN A 71 -8.82 -4.61 5.48
N PHE A 72 -7.63 -4.52 6.09
CA PHE A 72 -6.38 -4.76 5.35
C PHE A 72 -6.32 -6.20 4.86
N ALA A 73 -6.69 -7.16 5.71
CA ALA A 73 -6.69 -8.56 5.34
C ALA A 73 -7.62 -8.84 4.14
N GLN A 74 -8.79 -8.21 4.13
CA GLN A 74 -9.75 -8.38 3.04
C GLN A 74 -9.23 -7.85 1.71
N VAL A 75 -8.58 -6.67 1.70
CA VAL A 75 -8.12 -6.06 0.45
C VAL A 75 -6.83 -6.67 -0.06
N THR A 76 -6.01 -7.27 0.82
CA THR A 76 -4.70 -7.80 0.41
C THR A 76 -4.72 -9.29 0.12
N SER A 77 -5.55 -10.08 0.78
CA SER A 77 -5.54 -11.55 0.60
C SER A 77 -5.94 -11.96 -0.82
N ARG A 78 -6.89 -11.26 -1.43
CA ARG A 78 -7.30 -11.54 -2.80
C ARG A 78 -6.26 -11.07 -3.82
N GLY A 79 -5.74 -9.85 -3.62
CA GLY A 79 -4.81 -9.25 -4.55
C GLY A 79 -3.45 -9.92 -4.58
N ALA A 80 -2.93 -10.31 -3.42
CA ALA A 80 -1.59 -10.87 -3.33
C ALA A 80 -1.45 -12.16 -4.13
N ALA A 81 -2.48 -13.02 -4.13
CA ALA A 81 -2.41 -14.31 -4.81
C ALA A 81 -2.52 -14.21 -6.33
N THR A 82 -3.22 -13.18 -6.85
CA THR A 82 -3.56 -13.09 -8.27
C THR A 82 -2.83 -11.98 -9.01
N LEU A 83 -2.34 -10.96 -8.31
CA LEU A 83 -1.77 -9.78 -8.94
C LEU A 83 -0.26 -9.65 -8.75
N LEU A 84 0.32 -10.25 -7.71
CA LEU A 84 1.71 -10.01 -7.33
C LEU A 84 2.63 -11.18 -7.66
N ARG A 85 3.90 -10.85 -8.00
CA ARG A 85 4.94 -11.85 -8.23
C ARG A 85 5.51 -12.42 -6.94
N GLY A 86 5.29 -11.74 -5.82
CA GLY A 86 5.82 -12.15 -4.54
C GLY A 86 5.20 -11.34 -3.43
N ARG A 87 5.74 -11.46 -2.22
CA ARG A 87 5.22 -10.73 -1.07
C ARG A 87 5.54 -9.24 -1.17
N PRO A 88 4.59 -8.39 -0.77
CA PRO A 88 4.90 -6.95 -0.66
C PRO A 88 6.02 -6.72 0.35
N ARG A 89 6.84 -5.71 0.08
CA ARG A 89 7.89 -5.28 1.00
C ARG A 89 7.58 -3.87 1.45
N HIS A 90 7.81 -3.57 2.72
CA HIS A 90 7.58 -2.22 3.19
C HIS A 90 8.82 -1.63 3.84
N LYS A 91 8.92 -0.31 3.76
CA LYS A 91 10.01 0.44 4.36
C LYS A 91 9.42 1.63 5.13
N VAL A 92 9.90 1.83 6.34
CA VAL A 92 9.42 2.89 7.22
C VAL A 92 10.37 4.08 7.17
N TYR A 93 9.81 5.26 6.90
CA TYR A 93 10.54 6.52 6.94
C TYR A 93 9.97 7.35 8.07
N THR A 94 10.81 7.71 9.04
CA THR A 94 10.38 8.47 10.20
C THR A 94 10.89 9.91 10.06
N HIS A 95 9.98 10.88 10.28
CA HIS A 95 10.27 12.29 10.19
C HIS A 95 10.16 12.92 11.58
N ASP A 96 11.21 13.57 12.00
CA ASP A 96 11.24 14.31 13.26
C ASP A 96 10.72 15.72 13.10
#